data_2bd22690f9f2545b1803b387436ddde8
#
_entry.id   2bd22690f9f2545b1803b387436ddde8
#
_cell.length_a   1.000
_cell.length_b   1.000
_cell.length_c   1.000
_cell.angle_alpha   90.00
_cell.angle_beta   90.00
_cell.angle_gamma   90.00
#
_symmetry.space_group_name_H-M   'P 1'
#
loop_
_entity.id
_entity.type
_entity.pdbx_description
1 polymer ?
#
loop_
_entity_poly.entity_id
_entity_poly.type
_entity_poly.pdbx_seq_one_letter_code
_entity_poly.pdbx_strand_id
1 'polypeptide(L)'
;MSYSKIKEKLLDVLKLLMLSAFYILFIVIWQEIRWLGIILLIIMTPLFCYIVYEIFKDMHQSNLDDIQEQLNMVQDNWIEDISNMVRDNWDLKSNKVIPYDRWDCRIYIQQDEDGNVLDTEIQECSVRDKRRANRIKKSLVKAVLKTSPLPLPEEENVFTRQIYFGFSKT
;
A
#
# COMPACT_ATOMS: atom_id res chain seq x y z
N MET A 1 -16.20 3.11 -0.93
CA MET A 1 -15.88 4.16 0.06
C MET A 1 -16.74 3.92 1.30
N SER A 2 -16.15 3.65 2.46
CA SER A 2 -16.91 3.23 3.65
C SER A 2 -17.72 4.41 4.22
N TYR A 3 -18.97 4.12 4.66
CA TYR A 3 -19.89 5.08 5.27
C TYR A 3 -19.26 5.84 6.47
N SER A 4 -18.31 5.23 7.18
CA SER A 4 -17.57 5.85 8.29
C SER A 4 -16.68 7.02 7.83
N LYS A 5 -15.98 6.88 6.71
CA LYS A 5 -15.12 7.95 6.15
C LYS A 5 -15.93 9.17 5.68
N ILE A 6 -17.15 8.95 5.18
CA ILE A 6 -18.04 10.06 4.80
C ILE A 6 -18.51 10.82 6.03
N LYS A 7 -18.81 10.12 7.11
CA LYS A 7 -19.27 10.71 8.38
C LYS A 7 -18.18 11.56 9.04
N GLU A 8 -16.93 11.12 9.00
CA GLU A 8 -15.77 11.87 9.52
C GLU A 8 -15.54 13.16 8.72
N LYS A 9 -15.49 13.07 7.39
CA LYS A 9 -15.35 14.26 6.53
C LYS A 9 -16.52 15.25 6.72
N LEU A 10 -17.73 14.76 6.94
CA LEU A 10 -18.88 15.61 7.23
C LEU A 10 -18.74 16.33 8.59
N LEU A 11 -18.18 15.65 9.59
CA LEU A 11 -17.94 16.22 10.92
C LEU A 11 -16.88 17.33 10.87
N ASP A 12 -15.84 17.17 10.07
CA ASP A 12 -14.78 18.17 9.93
C ASP A 12 -15.26 19.40 9.15
N VAL A 13 -16.09 19.21 8.13
CA VAL A 13 -16.78 20.32 7.44
C VAL A 13 -17.73 21.05 8.40
N LEU A 14 -18.43 20.33 9.28
CA LEU A 14 -19.32 20.95 10.27
C LEU A 14 -18.53 21.76 11.29
N LYS A 15 -17.37 21.29 11.76
CA LYS A 15 -16.47 22.06 12.64
C LYS A 15 -15.99 23.34 11.95
N LEU A 16 -15.62 23.25 10.68
CA LEU A 16 -15.17 24.43 9.91
C LEU A 16 -16.31 25.47 9.76
N LEU A 17 -17.53 25.01 9.49
CA LEU A 17 -18.72 25.88 9.43
C LEU A 17 -19.06 26.54 10.77
N MET A 18 -18.94 25.82 11.86
CA MET A 18 -19.16 26.35 13.20
C MET A 18 -18.10 27.44 13.55
N LEU A 19 -16.82 27.18 13.21
CA LEU A 19 -15.74 28.16 13.42
C LEU A 19 -15.94 29.43 12.57
N SER A 20 -16.38 29.30 11.33
CA SER A 20 -16.69 30.46 10.47
C SER A 20 -17.89 31.26 10.97
N ALA A 21 -18.91 30.59 11.48
CA ALA A 21 -20.08 31.25 12.10
C ALA A 21 -19.70 32.02 13.39
N PHE A 22 -18.83 31.44 14.22
CA PHE A 22 -18.28 32.12 15.38
C PHE A 22 -17.49 33.37 15.02
N TYR A 23 -16.69 33.31 13.94
CA TYR A 23 -15.92 34.44 13.47
C TYR A 23 -16.80 35.58 12.94
N ILE A 24 -17.88 35.24 12.21
CA ILE A 24 -18.87 36.22 11.72
C ILE A 24 -19.59 36.88 12.89
N LEU A 25 -20.02 36.10 13.88
CA LEU A 25 -20.70 36.63 15.09
C LEU A 25 -19.80 37.61 15.87
N PHE A 26 -18.51 37.30 15.93
CA PHE A 26 -17.49 38.14 16.53
C PHE A 26 -17.33 39.49 15.81
N ILE A 27 -17.34 39.50 14.48
CA ILE A 27 -17.26 40.72 13.67
C ILE A 27 -18.47 41.63 13.95
N VAL A 28 -19.68 41.07 14.14
CA VAL A 28 -20.91 41.81 14.42
C VAL A 28 -20.86 42.44 15.79
N ILE A 29 -20.37 41.72 16.81
CA ILE A 29 -20.25 42.24 18.18
C ILE A 29 -19.18 43.33 18.29
N TRP A 30 -18.16 43.32 17.40
CA TRP A 30 -17.12 44.35 17.41
C TRP A 30 -17.58 45.73 17.03
N GLN A 31 -18.64 45.89 16.24
CA GLN A 31 -19.13 47.24 15.90
C GLN A 31 -19.52 48.05 17.11
N GLU A 32 -19.80 47.42 18.24
CA GLU A 32 -20.23 48.10 19.50
C GLU A 32 -19.09 48.35 20.49
N ILE A 33 -17.94 47.60 20.41
CA ILE A 33 -16.90 47.67 21.47
C ILE A 33 -15.49 47.74 20.83
N ARG A 34 -15.10 48.92 20.35
CA ARG A 34 -13.89 49.17 19.54
C ARG A 34 -12.57 48.65 20.12
N TRP A 35 -12.34 48.68 21.40
CA TRP A 35 -11.03 48.34 22.00
C TRP A 35 -10.91 46.91 22.44
N LEU A 36 -11.92 46.31 22.98
CA LEU A 36 -11.96 44.90 23.35
C LEU A 36 -11.88 44.00 22.10
N GLY A 37 -12.44 44.46 20.97
CA GLY A 37 -12.41 43.76 19.69
C GLY A 37 -10.99 43.59 19.12
N ILE A 38 -10.13 44.58 19.26
CA ILE A 38 -8.74 44.49 18.76
C ILE A 38 -7.94 43.46 19.55
N ILE A 39 -8.04 43.44 20.86
CA ILE A 39 -7.32 42.48 21.71
C ILE A 39 -7.80 41.06 21.42
N LEU A 40 -9.10 40.85 21.28
CA LEU A 40 -9.66 39.53 20.96
C LEU A 40 -9.26 39.05 19.56
N LEU A 41 -9.15 39.95 18.59
CA LEU A 41 -8.70 39.63 17.24
C LEU A 41 -7.23 39.19 17.21
N ILE A 42 -6.34 39.84 17.97
CA ILE A 42 -4.94 39.48 18.09
C ILE A 42 -4.77 38.07 18.68
N ILE A 43 -5.68 37.68 19.61
CA ILE A 43 -5.65 36.37 20.26
C ILE A 43 -6.33 35.28 19.39
N MET A 44 -7.46 35.61 18.75
CA MET A 44 -8.27 34.62 18.02
C MET A 44 -7.69 34.30 16.64
N THR A 45 -7.03 35.25 15.93
CA THR A 45 -6.44 34.99 14.63
C THR A 45 -5.34 33.94 14.64
N PRO A 46 -4.34 33.97 15.53
CA PRO A 46 -3.34 32.90 15.57
C PRO A 46 -3.95 31.55 15.99
N LEU A 47 -4.92 31.54 16.90
CA LEU A 47 -5.61 30.32 17.29
C LEU A 47 -6.41 29.72 16.12
N PHE A 48 -7.11 30.55 15.36
CA PHE A 48 -7.83 30.12 14.16
C PHE A 48 -6.87 29.59 13.09
N CYS A 49 -5.78 30.30 12.81
CA CYS A 49 -4.76 29.85 11.88
C CYS A 49 -4.14 28.51 12.33
N TYR A 50 -3.89 28.32 13.60
CA TYR A 50 -3.38 27.06 14.14
C TYR A 50 -4.38 25.91 13.95
N ILE A 51 -5.65 26.11 14.26
CA ILE A 51 -6.69 25.08 14.08
C ILE A 51 -6.86 24.73 12.60
N VAL A 52 -6.88 25.73 11.72
CA VAL A 52 -6.97 25.51 10.27
C VAL A 52 -5.74 24.72 9.77
N TYR A 53 -4.55 25.08 10.24
CA TYR A 53 -3.32 24.36 9.88
C TYR A 53 -3.37 22.88 10.32
N GLU A 54 -3.79 22.58 11.54
CA GLU A 54 -3.92 21.19 12.01
C GLU A 54 -4.95 20.40 11.19
N ILE A 55 -6.10 20.98 10.87
CA ILE A 55 -7.12 20.33 10.03
C ILE A 55 -6.56 20.04 8.63
N PHE A 56 -5.84 20.99 8.02
CA PHE A 56 -5.22 20.77 6.70
C PHE A 56 -4.13 19.70 6.73
N LYS A 57 -3.33 19.67 7.77
CA LYS A 57 -2.28 18.67 7.97
C LYS A 57 -2.87 17.27 8.09
N ASP A 58 -3.90 17.09 8.93
CA ASP A 58 -4.56 15.79 9.11
C ASP A 58 -5.25 15.32 7.83
N MET A 59 -5.90 16.22 7.10
CA MET A 59 -6.54 15.92 5.83
C MET A 59 -5.51 15.54 4.74
N HIS A 60 -4.36 16.23 4.71
CA HIS A 60 -3.28 15.90 3.78
C HIS A 60 -2.68 14.54 4.09
N GLN A 61 -2.42 14.24 5.36
CA GLN A 61 -1.91 12.95 5.79
C GLN A 61 -2.88 11.80 5.44
N SER A 62 -4.17 11.96 5.73
CA SER A 62 -5.19 10.96 5.39
C SER A 62 -5.25 10.67 3.89
N ASN A 63 -5.09 11.69 3.04
CA ASN A 63 -5.06 11.48 1.59
C ASN A 63 -3.82 10.72 1.14
N LEU A 64 -2.66 10.98 1.75
CA LEU A 64 -1.42 10.25 1.47
C LEU A 64 -1.53 8.78 1.89
N ASP A 65 -2.10 8.52 3.07
CA ASP A 65 -2.30 7.16 3.57
C ASP A 65 -3.27 6.37 2.68
N ASP A 66 -4.37 7.01 2.22
CA ASP A 66 -5.32 6.40 1.28
C ASP A 66 -4.65 6.05 -0.08
N ILE A 67 -3.79 6.93 -0.60
CA ILE A 67 -3.04 6.69 -1.85
C ILE A 67 -2.05 5.54 -1.65
N GLN A 68 -1.33 5.54 -0.54
CA GLN A 68 -0.36 4.48 -0.24
C GLN A 68 -1.05 3.11 -0.08
N GLU A 69 -2.22 3.06 0.57
CA GLU A 69 -3.02 1.83 0.68
C GLU A 69 -3.46 1.32 -0.71
N GLN A 70 -3.87 2.22 -1.61
CA GLN A 70 -4.23 1.84 -2.99
C GLN A 70 -3.02 1.31 -3.76
N LEU A 71 -1.87 1.96 -3.68
CA LEU A 71 -0.64 1.50 -4.34
C LEU A 71 -0.19 0.12 -3.81
N ASN A 72 -0.25 -0.10 -2.50
CA ASN A 72 0.07 -1.39 -1.91
C ASN A 72 -0.89 -2.49 -2.42
N MET A 73 -2.19 -2.18 -2.55
CA MET A 73 -3.19 -3.12 -3.06
C MET A 73 -2.91 -3.49 -4.53
N VAL A 74 -2.56 -2.51 -5.37
CA VAL A 74 -2.19 -2.76 -6.78
C VAL A 74 -0.91 -3.60 -6.86
N GLN A 75 0.07 -3.32 -6.01
CA GLN A 75 1.30 -4.09 -5.94
C GLN A 75 1.06 -5.53 -5.50
N ASP A 76 0.25 -5.75 -4.48
CA ASP A 76 -0.09 -7.08 -3.98
C ASP A 76 -0.82 -7.91 -5.04
N ASN A 77 -1.78 -7.31 -5.76
CA ASN A 77 -2.48 -7.96 -6.86
C ASN A 77 -1.52 -8.35 -7.99
N TRP A 78 -0.63 -7.45 -8.37
CA TRP A 78 0.38 -7.75 -9.39
C TRP A 78 1.31 -8.89 -8.99
N ILE A 79 1.79 -8.91 -7.74
CA ILE A 79 2.62 -10.00 -7.20
C ILE A 79 1.83 -11.32 -7.18
N GLU A 80 0.53 -11.27 -6.85
CA GLU A 80 -0.33 -12.43 -6.87
C GLU A 80 -0.50 -12.99 -8.28
N ASP A 81 -0.68 -12.13 -9.28
CA ASP A 81 -0.76 -12.53 -10.70
C ASP A 81 0.52 -13.22 -11.16
N ILE A 82 1.69 -12.66 -10.84
CA ILE A 82 2.98 -13.31 -11.11
C ILE A 82 3.05 -14.69 -10.43
N SER A 83 2.67 -14.76 -9.16
CA SER A 83 2.67 -16.01 -8.39
C SER A 83 1.76 -17.07 -9.02
N ASN A 84 0.58 -16.68 -9.47
CA ASN A 84 -0.38 -17.56 -10.13
C ASN A 84 0.16 -18.06 -11.48
N MET A 85 0.73 -17.18 -12.32
CA MET A 85 1.35 -17.57 -13.58
C MET A 85 2.53 -18.52 -13.39
N VAL A 86 3.38 -18.28 -12.39
CA VAL A 86 4.48 -19.19 -12.05
C VAL A 86 3.94 -20.54 -11.59
N ARG A 87 2.88 -20.54 -10.77
CA ARG A 87 2.22 -21.77 -10.28
C ARG A 87 1.62 -22.59 -11.41
N ASP A 88 0.99 -21.96 -12.38
CA ASP A 88 0.42 -22.62 -13.55
C ASP A 88 1.49 -23.24 -14.46
N ASN A 89 2.64 -22.59 -14.56
CA ASN A 89 3.79 -23.10 -15.30
C ASN A 89 4.63 -24.11 -14.51
N TRP A 90 4.36 -24.26 -13.23
CA TRP A 90 5.10 -25.16 -12.37
C TRP A 90 4.54 -26.58 -12.45
N ASP A 91 5.23 -27.46 -13.17
CA ASP A 91 4.87 -28.87 -13.30
C ASP A 91 5.13 -29.65 -12.00
N LEU A 92 4.20 -29.53 -11.04
CA LEU A 92 4.22 -30.32 -9.81
C LEU A 92 3.85 -31.79 -10.05
N LYS A 93 3.17 -32.11 -11.16
CA LYS A 93 2.70 -33.48 -11.46
C LYS A 93 3.83 -34.43 -11.83
N SER A 94 4.90 -33.91 -12.42
CA SER A 94 6.10 -34.73 -12.72
C SER A 94 6.93 -35.02 -11.46
N ASN A 95 6.73 -34.25 -10.40
CA ASN A 95 7.40 -34.42 -9.13
C ASN A 95 6.54 -35.27 -8.17
N LYS A 96 6.49 -36.57 -8.35
CA LYS A 96 5.91 -37.57 -7.40
C LYS A 96 6.47 -37.47 -5.96
N VAL A 97 7.10 -36.37 -5.63
CA VAL A 97 8.02 -36.21 -4.50
C VAL A 97 7.43 -35.42 -3.34
N ILE A 98 6.25 -34.77 -3.52
CA ILE A 98 5.73 -33.86 -2.49
C ILE A 98 4.24 -34.12 -2.16
N PRO A 99 3.85 -35.30 -1.66
CA PRO A 99 2.46 -35.49 -1.24
C PRO A 99 2.13 -34.97 0.16
N TYR A 100 3.06 -34.91 1.10
CA TYR A 100 2.70 -34.86 2.53
C TYR A 100 3.41 -33.86 3.42
N ASP A 101 4.49 -33.20 2.99
CA ASP A 101 5.21 -32.29 3.85
C ASP A 101 4.80 -30.83 3.59
N ARG A 102 4.53 -30.08 4.66
CA ARG A 102 4.44 -28.62 4.61
C ARG A 102 5.81 -28.06 4.24
N TRP A 103 5.85 -27.15 3.30
CA TRP A 103 7.07 -26.48 2.90
C TRP A 103 6.76 -25.03 2.53
N ASP A 104 7.78 -24.19 2.70
CA ASP A 104 7.78 -22.80 2.31
C ASP A 104 9.12 -22.49 1.62
N CYS A 105 9.06 -21.83 0.47
CA CYS A 105 10.25 -21.39 -0.26
C CYS A 105 10.08 -19.93 -0.65
N ARG A 106 11.07 -19.10 -0.33
CA ARG A 106 11.16 -17.71 -0.76
C ARG A 106 12.00 -17.60 -2.02
N ILE A 107 11.46 -16.95 -3.02
CA ILE A 107 12.13 -16.71 -4.29
C ILE A 107 12.36 -15.21 -4.48
N TYR A 108 13.54 -14.90 -5.00
CA TYR A 108 13.91 -13.61 -5.52
C TYR A 108 13.95 -13.67 -7.03
N ILE A 109 13.37 -12.68 -7.69
CA ILE A 109 13.39 -12.52 -9.14
C ILE A 109 13.88 -11.12 -9.46
N GLN A 110 14.80 -11.02 -10.40
CA GLN A 110 15.21 -9.77 -11.01
C GLN A 110 14.71 -9.74 -12.46
N GLN A 111 14.04 -8.65 -12.83
CA GLN A 111 13.46 -8.44 -14.16
C GLN A 111 13.90 -7.11 -14.77
N ASP A 112 13.79 -7.01 -16.09
CA ASP A 112 13.91 -5.75 -16.83
C ASP A 112 12.57 -5.01 -16.93
N GLU A 113 12.56 -3.87 -17.62
CA GLU A 113 11.38 -3.02 -17.81
C GLU A 113 10.29 -3.68 -18.68
N ASP A 114 10.65 -4.68 -19.46
CA ASP A 114 9.74 -5.45 -20.31
C ASP A 114 9.21 -6.72 -19.62
N GLY A 115 9.57 -6.93 -18.33
CA GLY A 115 9.19 -8.12 -17.56
C GLY A 115 10.03 -9.35 -17.83
N ASN A 116 11.11 -9.26 -18.62
CA ASN A 116 11.98 -10.41 -18.85
C ASN A 116 12.78 -10.73 -17.59
N VAL A 117 12.78 -11.99 -17.19
CA VAL A 117 13.53 -12.44 -16.02
C VAL A 117 15.03 -12.47 -16.36
N LEU A 118 15.79 -11.62 -15.66
CA LEU A 118 17.24 -11.51 -15.79
C LEU A 118 17.97 -12.50 -14.87
N ASP A 119 17.47 -12.63 -13.64
CA ASP A 119 18.03 -13.52 -12.63
C ASP A 119 16.94 -14.01 -11.67
N THR A 120 17.17 -15.19 -11.09
CA THR A 120 16.27 -15.77 -10.09
C THR A 120 17.02 -16.63 -9.11
N GLU A 121 16.79 -16.41 -7.82
CA GLU A 121 17.44 -17.11 -6.73
C GLU A 121 16.40 -17.57 -5.69
N ILE A 122 16.54 -18.80 -5.20
CA ILE A 122 15.80 -19.29 -4.06
C ILE A 122 16.60 -19.02 -2.79
N GLN A 123 16.14 -18.06 -2.00
CA GLN A 123 16.82 -17.63 -0.77
C GLN A 123 16.68 -18.65 0.34
N GLU A 124 15.45 -19.04 0.65
CA GLU A 124 15.15 -19.97 1.75
C GLU A 124 14.14 -21.01 1.29
N CYS A 125 14.31 -22.24 1.81
CA CYS A 125 13.36 -23.33 1.57
C CYS A 125 13.31 -24.22 2.82
N SER A 126 12.14 -24.26 3.48
CA SER A 126 11.93 -24.99 4.75
C SER A 126 11.71 -26.49 4.56
N VAL A 127 12.45 -27.13 3.67
CA VAL A 127 12.33 -28.57 3.39
C VAL A 127 13.41 -29.34 4.13
N ARG A 128 13.03 -30.31 4.98
CA ARG A 128 13.96 -31.09 5.78
C ARG A 128 15.00 -31.87 4.95
N ASP A 129 14.57 -32.48 3.84
CA ASP A 129 15.46 -33.26 2.97
C ASP A 129 16.16 -32.37 1.96
N LYS A 130 17.47 -32.26 2.04
CA LYS A 130 18.32 -31.47 1.13
C LYS A 130 18.14 -31.86 -0.33
N ARG A 131 17.94 -33.17 -0.66
CA ARG A 131 17.75 -33.62 -2.05
C ARG A 131 16.40 -33.16 -2.57
N ARG A 132 15.35 -33.18 -1.74
CA ARG A 132 14.03 -32.66 -2.07
C ARG A 132 14.06 -31.14 -2.22
N ALA A 133 14.67 -30.43 -1.28
CA ALA A 133 14.83 -28.97 -1.37
C ALA A 133 15.49 -28.56 -2.69
N ASN A 134 16.58 -29.22 -3.09
CA ASN A 134 17.27 -28.93 -4.34
C ASN A 134 16.39 -29.22 -5.59
N ARG A 135 15.54 -30.23 -5.54
CA ARG A 135 14.60 -30.51 -6.66
C ARG A 135 13.51 -29.44 -6.75
N ILE A 136 12.93 -29.05 -5.63
CA ILE A 136 11.93 -27.99 -5.57
C ILE A 136 12.53 -26.69 -6.09
N LYS A 137 13.70 -26.30 -5.57
CA LYS A 137 14.42 -25.11 -6.02
C LYS A 137 14.63 -25.10 -7.52
N LYS A 138 15.18 -26.18 -8.10
CA LYS A 138 15.40 -26.29 -9.55
C LYS A 138 14.10 -26.24 -10.36
N SER A 139 13.03 -26.89 -9.91
CA SER A 139 11.76 -26.87 -10.61
C SER A 139 11.07 -25.52 -10.56
N LEU A 140 11.19 -24.82 -9.42
CA LEU A 140 10.62 -23.48 -9.22
C LEU A 140 11.35 -22.45 -10.09
N VAL A 141 12.68 -22.45 -10.08
CA VAL A 141 13.49 -21.61 -10.98
C VAL A 141 13.12 -21.84 -12.45
N LYS A 142 12.96 -23.12 -12.86
CA LYS A 142 12.54 -23.45 -14.22
C LYS A 142 11.12 -22.91 -14.52
N ALA A 143 10.20 -22.96 -13.57
CA ALA A 143 8.86 -22.42 -13.73
C ALA A 143 8.90 -20.90 -13.94
N VAL A 144 9.67 -20.17 -13.13
CA VAL A 144 9.85 -18.72 -13.27
C VAL A 144 10.41 -18.37 -14.65
N LEU A 145 11.49 -19.03 -15.07
CA LEU A 145 12.08 -18.78 -16.38
C LEU A 145 11.13 -19.10 -17.55
N LYS A 146 10.25 -20.09 -17.37
CA LYS A 146 9.23 -20.43 -18.36
C LYS A 146 8.11 -19.40 -18.43
N THR A 147 7.86 -18.69 -17.32
CA THR A 147 6.83 -17.66 -17.23
C THR A 147 7.28 -16.33 -17.83
N SER A 148 8.57 -16.15 -18.08
CA SER A 148 9.12 -14.92 -18.69
C SER A 148 8.58 -14.71 -20.12
N PRO A 149 8.15 -13.47 -20.50
CA PRO A 149 8.12 -12.27 -19.65
C PRO A 149 7.00 -12.32 -18.60
N LEU A 150 7.28 -11.75 -17.43
CA LEU A 150 6.31 -11.60 -16.35
C LEU A 150 5.29 -10.51 -16.70
N PRO A 151 4.05 -10.57 -16.20
CA PRO A 151 3.08 -9.51 -16.40
C PRO A 151 3.60 -8.20 -15.81
N LEU A 152 3.37 -7.10 -16.51
CA LEU A 152 3.68 -5.77 -16.01
C LEU A 152 2.50 -5.28 -15.16
N PRO A 153 2.75 -4.45 -14.14
CA PRO A 153 1.67 -3.84 -13.38
C PRO A 153 0.89 -2.84 -14.24
N GLU A 154 -0.37 -2.61 -13.92
CA GLU A 154 -1.20 -1.62 -14.61
C GLU A 154 -0.68 -0.20 -14.40
N GLU A 155 -0.05 0.08 -13.26
CA GLU A 155 0.53 1.37 -12.91
C GLU A 155 2.05 1.29 -12.87
N GLU A 156 2.73 2.12 -13.67
CA GLU A 156 4.19 2.14 -13.79
C GLU A 156 4.91 2.44 -12.46
N ASN A 157 4.30 3.22 -11.57
CA ASN A 157 4.86 3.58 -10.27
C ASN A 157 4.90 2.41 -9.27
N VAL A 158 4.18 1.32 -9.55
CA VAL A 158 4.19 0.09 -8.76
C VAL A 158 5.27 -0.88 -9.23
N PHE A 159 5.77 -0.69 -10.46
CA PHE A 159 6.79 -1.56 -11.04
C PHE A 159 8.06 -1.58 -10.19
N THR A 160 8.57 -2.78 -9.93
CA THR A 160 9.88 -2.98 -9.31
C THR A 160 10.70 -4.00 -10.10
N ARG A 161 11.98 -3.72 -10.26
CA ARG A 161 12.92 -4.65 -10.90
C ARG A 161 13.25 -5.86 -10.03
N GLN A 162 12.91 -5.80 -8.75
CA GLN A 162 13.19 -6.85 -7.77
C GLN A 162 11.91 -7.29 -7.09
N ILE A 163 11.56 -8.55 -7.24
CA ILE A 163 10.36 -9.14 -6.70
C ILE A 163 10.73 -10.25 -5.71
N TYR A 164 10.05 -10.23 -4.55
CA TYR A 164 10.19 -11.25 -3.52
C TYR A 164 8.82 -11.84 -3.23
N PHE A 165 8.67 -13.12 -3.35
CA PHE A 165 7.46 -13.80 -2.92
C PHE A 165 7.72 -15.21 -2.44
N GLY A 166 6.75 -15.76 -1.68
CA GLY A 166 6.81 -17.07 -1.10
C GLY A 166 5.88 -18.06 -1.79
N PHE A 167 6.36 -19.28 -2.01
CA PHE A 167 5.52 -20.41 -2.32
C PHE A 167 5.43 -21.31 -1.11
N SER A 168 4.21 -21.56 -0.63
CA SER A 168 3.94 -22.46 0.47
C SER A 168 2.96 -23.57 0.04
N LYS A 169 3.11 -24.72 0.67
CA LYS A 169 2.10 -25.76 0.71
C LYS A 169 1.69 -25.94 2.17
N THR A 170 0.47 -25.52 2.46
CA THR A 170 -0.20 -25.74 3.74
C THR A 170 -0.80 -27.14 3.82
#